data_1257e64fc24009e2d354071cb6505ff8
#
_entry.id   1257e64fc24009e2d354071cb6505ff8
#
_cell.length_a   1.000
_cell.length_b   1.000
_cell.length_c   1.000
_cell.angle_alpha   90.00
_cell.angle_beta   90.00
_cell.angle_gamma   90.00
#
_symmetry.space_group_name_H-M   'P 1'
#
loop_
_entity.id
_entity.type
_entity.pdbx_description
1 polymer ?
#
loop_
_entity_poly.entity_id
_entity_poly.type
_entity_poly.pdbx_seq_one_letter_code
_entity_poly.pdbx_strand_id
1 'polypeptide(L)'
;MKKMINLNRRHFLKSATASAVIGTGALLHVPRSAWAGEGKLATLIDLTRCDGCRDLEVPACVAACKKIKTGSIPEPVDPIPIPFPTRKVEDWSKKREVSDRLTPYNLIFVQKVEADVDGRKQTVFIPRRCMHCDNPACATLCPFASNHKHQNGAVVIDPDTCFGGAKCKTLCPWEIPQRQSGIGVYLKVLPTLMGNGIMVKCDLCNDLLQKGKKPACIEACPRQAMTIGPRGEIFARAEELAKKIGGCLYGKTENGGTSTIYVSPVAFDRLDASVTKGSGRPGLGTVRREMERTDSLGKVVLAAPAIGIAAGAFAFISKRKNVLKRED
;
A
#
# COMPACT_ATOMS: atom_id res chain seq x y z
N MET A 1 -15.37 -5.61 -55.39
CA MET A 1 -14.48 -6.71 -55.02
C MET A 1 -13.34 -6.18 -54.18
N LYS A 2 -13.40 -6.38 -52.85
CA LYS A 2 -12.33 -5.97 -51.91
C LYS A 2 -11.34 -7.14 -51.75
N LYS A 3 -10.08 -6.93 -52.17
CA LYS A 3 -8.97 -7.88 -51.95
C LYS A 3 -8.62 -7.92 -50.45
N MET A 4 -8.82 -9.06 -49.80
CA MET A 4 -8.32 -9.35 -48.44
C MET A 4 -6.82 -9.62 -48.53
N ILE A 5 -6.05 -8.83 -47.81
CA ILE A 5 -4.60 -9.00 -47.69
C ILE A 5 -4.34 -10.03 -46.59
N ASN A 6 -3.80 -11.18 -46.98
CA ASN A 6 -3.43 -12.29 -46.08
C ASN A 6 -2.08 -11.94 -45.43
N LEU A 7 -2.08 -11.52 -44.17
CA LEU A 7 -0.87 -11.20 -43.42
C LEU A 7 -0.29 -12.48 -42.81
N ASN A 8 0.78 -12.99 -43.44
CA ASN A 8 1.53 -14.14 -42.98
C ASN A 8 2.53 -13.74 -41.90
N ARG A 9 2.69 -14.54 -40.83
CA ARG A 9 3.57 -14.31 -39.66
C ARG A 9 5.01 -13.91 -40.00
N ARG A 10 5.51 -14.30 -41.17
CA ARG A 10 6.85 -13.93 -41.68
C ARG A 10 6.95 -12.45 -42.12
N HIS A 11 5.86 -11.82 -42.52
CA HIS A 11 5.85 -10.39 -42.88
C HIS A 11 5.81 -9.48 -41.67
N PHE A 12 5.19 -9.91 -40.57
CA PHE A 12 5.15 -9.15 -39.32
C PHE A 12 6.53 -9.03 -38.68
N LEU A 13 7.34 -10.08 -38.73
CA LEU A 13 8.71 -10.09 -38.16
C LEU A 13 9.74 -9.29 -39.02
N LYS A 14 9.50 -9.11 -40.31
CA LYS A 14 10.37 -8.32 -41.19
C LYS A 14 10.10 -6.81 -41.14
N SER A 15 8.91 -6.38 -40.73
CA SER A 15 8.59 -4.97 -40.56
C SER A 15 9.00 -4.40 -39.20
N ALA A 16 9.33 -5.26 -38.22
CA ALA A 16 9.78 -4.81 -36.89
C ALA A 16 11.27 -4.43 -36.82
N THR A 17 12.07 -4.71 -37.85
CA THR A 17 13.53 -4.44 -37.86
C THR A 17 13.95 -3.23 -38.72
N ALA A 18 13.03 -2.52 -39.34
CA ALA A 18 13.36 -1.42 -40.29
C ALA A 18 13.06 -0.01 -39.76
N SER A 19 12.76 0.19 -38.47
CA SER A 19 12.46 1.51 -37.90
C SER A 19 13.46 1.96 -36.84
N ALA A 20 14.68 1.51 -36.91
CA ALA A 20 15.76 2.08 -36.12
C ALA A 20 16.74 2.74 -37.09
N VAL A 21 16.61 4.01 -37.32
CA VAL A 21 17.63 5.04 -37.56
C VAL A 21 16.97 6.28 -38.19
N ILE A 22 17.36 7.44 -37.66
CA ILE A 22 17.12 8.84 -38.04
C ILE A 22 16.05 9.55 -37.20
N GLY A 23 16.58 10.23 -36.21
CA GLY A 23 15.90 11.26 -35.43
C GLY A 23 16.85 11.88 -34.43
N THR A 24 17.91 12.55 -34.88
CA THR A 24 18.66 13.52 -34.07
C THR A 24 17.73 14.71 -33.81
N GLY A 25 16.76 14.52 -32.90
CA GLY A 25 15.93 15.56 -32.33
C GLY A 25 16.56 16.03 -31.03
N ALA A 26 16.76 17.32 -30.90
CA ALA A 26 17.28 18.02 -29.74
C ALA A 26 16.74 17.42 -28.45
N LEU A 27 17.59 16.81 -27.63
CA LEU A 27 17.33 16.46 -26.26
C LEU A 27 17.04 17.74 -25.49
N LEU A 28 15.76 18.11 -25.43
CA LEU A 28 15.30 19.00 -24.38
C LEU A 28 15.68 18.33 -23.05
N HIS A 29 16.71 18.83 -22.41
CA HIS A 29 17.08 18.50 -21.04
C HIS A 29 15.93 18.95 -20.13
N VAL A 30 14.90 18.12 -20.03
CA VAL A 30 14.01 18.17 -18.88
C VAL A 30 14.87 17.70 -17.71
N PRO A 31 15.11 18.52 -16.69
CA PRO A 31 15.88 18.08 -15.55
C PRO A 31 15.22 16.83 -14.98
N ARG A 32 15.86 15.69 -15.09
CA ARG A 32 15.46 14.46 -14.42
C ARG A 32 15.41 14.82 -12.95
N SER A 33 14.21 14.90 -12.41
CA SER A 33 14.02 15.19 -10.99
C SER A 33 14.81 14.14 -10.20
N ALA A 34 15.46 14.58 -9.13
CA ALA A 34 16.31 13.74 -8.27
C ALA A 34 15.63 12.46 -7.73
N TRP A 35 14.33 12.31 -7.97
CA TRP A 35 13.47 11.20 -7.51
C TRP A 35 13.03 10.24 -8.64
N ALA A 36 13.30 10.57 -9.90
CA ALA A 36 12.99 9.73 -11.06
C ALA A 36 14.05 8.64 -11.32
N GLY A 37 14.90 8.34 -10.33
CA GLY A 37 15.83 7.22 -10.37
C GLY A 37 15.09 5.88 -10.35
N GLU A 38 15.60 4.92 -11.11
CA GLU A 38 15.14 3.53 -11.17
C GLU A 38 15.31 2.85 -9.80
N GLY A 39 14.36 3.05 -8.87
CA GLY A 39 14.49 2.43 -7.55
C GLY A 39 13.27 2.63 -6.65
N LYS A 40 13.11 1.71 -5.71
CA LYS A 40 12.10 1.82 -4.67
C LYS A 40 12.41 2.99 -3.76
N LEU A 41 11.41 3.82 -3.49
CA LEU A 41 11.46 4.88 -2.51
C LEU A 41 11.01 4.37 -1.14
N ALA A 42 11.50 5.01 -0.09
CA ALA A 42 11.00 4.84 1.26
C ALA A 42 10.84 6.20 1.96
N THR A 43 10.06 6.21 3.03
CA THR A 43 9.87 7.38 3.88
C THR A 43 10.38 7.09 5.27
N LEU A 44 11.21 7.98 5.80
CA LEU A 44 11.55 8.02 7.22
C LEU A 44 10.60 8.99 7.93
N ILE A 45 10.05 8.56 9.05
CA ILE A 45 9.27 9.37 9.99
C ILE A 45 10.04 9.39 11.31
N ASP A 46 10.63 10.53 11.60
CA ASP A 46 11.43 10.78 12.81
C ASP A 46 10.52 11.36 13.91
N LEU A 47 10.19 10.53 14.90
CA LEU A 47 9.29 10.92 15.99
C LEU A 47 9.96 11.84 17.00
N THR A 48 11.29 12.00 16.96
CA THR A 48 11.99 12.98 17.82
C THR A 48 11.76 14.41 17.35
N ARG A 49 11.43 14.59 16.06
CA ARG A 49 11.22 15.90 15.43
C ARG A 49 9.74 16.29 15.33
N CYS A 50 8.83 15.31 15.40
CA CYS A 50 7.41 15.58 15.29
C CYS A 50 6.86 16.15 16.60
N ASP A 51 6.39 17.40 16.59
CA ASP A 51 5.76 18.06 17.72
C ASP A 51 4.24 18.12 17.62
N GLY A 52 3.66 17.47 16.59
CA GLY A 52 2.22 17.46 16.32
C GLY A 52 1.69 18.79 15.76
N CYS A 53 2.55 19.76 15.43
CA CYS A 53 2.18 21.11 15.04
C CYS A 53 1.21 21.73 16.08
N ARG A 54 1.58 21.74 17.37
CA ARG A 54 0.71 22.15 18.51
C ARG A 54 0.20 23.59 18.40
N ASP A 55 0.87 24.38 17.57
CA ASP A 55 0.54 25.77 17.24
C ASP A 55 -0.55 25.89 16.16
N LEU A 56 -0.97 24.79 15.56
CA LEU A 56 -1.97 24.73 14.50
C LEU A 56 -3.19 23.91 14.96
N GLU A 57 -4.39 24.33 14.56
CA GLU A 57 -5.62 23.57 14.79
C GLU A 57 -5.58 22.20 14.09
N VAL A 58 -5.08 22.18 12.86
CA VAL A 58 -4.86 20.95 12.07
C VAL A 58 -3.39 20.86 11.71
N PRO A 59 -2.69 19.74 12.00
CA PRO A 59 -1.30 19.57 11.64
C PRO A 59 -1.04 19.83 10.15
N ALA A 60 0.04 20.53 9.82
CA ALA A 60 0.36 20.95 8.45
C ALA A 60 0.37 19.79 7.42
N CYS A 61 0.87 18.61 7.81
CA CYS A 61 0.88 17.42 6.97
C CYS A 61 -0.54 16.90 6.68
N VAL A 62 -1.46 17.01 7.64
CA VAL A 62 -2.86 16.62 7.51
C VAL A 62 -3.58 17.59 6.58
N ALA A 63 -3.45 18.90 6.84
CA ALA A 63 -4.05 19.96 6.02
C ALA A 63 -3.59 19.87 4.55
N ALA A 64 -2.29 19.68 4.31
CA ALA A 64 -1.73 19.55 2.96
C ALA A 64 -2.25 18.29 2.23
N CYS A 65 -2.37 17.16 2.93
CA CYS A 65 -2.94 15.95 2.36
C CYS A 65 -4.42 16.13 1.99
N LYS A 66 -5.21 16.69 2.90
CA LYS A 66 -6.62 17.00 2.64
C LYS A 66 -6.79 17.90 1.41
N LYS A 67 -6.04 19.00 1.34
CA LYS A 67 -6.11 19.96 0.22
C LYS A 67 -5.94 19.29 -1.14
N ILE A 68 -5.03 18.29 -1.26
CA ILE A 68 -4.75 17.63 -2.54
C ILE A 68 -5.71 16.47 -2.82
N LYS A 69 -6.13 15.71 -1.81
CA LYS A 69 -6.82 14.41 -2.00
C LYS A 69 -8.34 14.46 -1.83
N THR A 70 -8.87 15.37 -1.02
CA THR A 70 -10.32 15.37 -0.76
C THR A 70 -11.17 15.84 -1.93
N GLY A 71 -10.66 16.74 -2.77
CA GLY A 71 -11.38 17.26 -3.94
C GLY A 71 -11.56 16.24 -5.08
N SER A 72 -10.86 15.11 -5.03
CA SER A 72 -10.97 14.06 -6.07
C SER A 72 -12.05 13.01 -5.77
N ILE A 73 -12.65 13.03 -4.57
CA ILE A 73 -13.70 12.08 -4.18
C ILE A 73 -15.06 12.65 -4.55
N PRO A 74 -15.83 12.01 -5.44
CA PRO A 74 -17.17 12.47 -5.82
C PRO A 74 -18.13 12.54 -4.64
N GLU A 75 -19.20 13.34 -4.77
CA GLU A 75 -20.31 13.29 -3.81
C GLU A 75 -21.06 11.95 -3.93
N PRO A 76 -21.43 11.34 -2.79
CA PRO A 76 -22.25 10.14 -2.82
C PRO A 76 -23.66 10.43 -3.33
N VAL A 77 -24.27 9.41 -3.94
CA VAL A 77 -25.70 9.47 -4.27
C VAL A 77 -26.54 9.49 -2.99
N ASP A 78 -27.68 10.17 -3.03
CA ASP A 78 -28.63 10.22 -1.92
C ASP A 78 -30.03 9.78 -2.43
N PRO A 79 -30.69 8.75 -1.85
CA PRO A 79 -30.17 7.87 -0.78
C PRO A 79 -29.10 6.92 -1.29
N ILE A 80 -28.14 6.56 -0.39
CA ILE A 80 -27.13 5.56 -0.69
C ILE A 80 -27.77 4.16 -0.70
N PRO A 81 -27.69 3.40 -1.81
CA PRO A 81 -28.17 2.02 -1.85
C PRO A 81 -27.44 1.14 -0.83
N ILE A 82 -28.13 0.14 -0.29
CA ILE A 82 -27.56 -0.74 0.74
C ILE A 82 -26.36 -1.52 0.20
N PRO A 83 -25.16 -1.41 0.81
CA PRO A 83 -23.98 -2.14 0.37
C PRO A 83 -24.13 -3.67 0.53
N PHE A 84 -23.69 -4.41 -0.49
CA PHE A 84 -23.69 -5.88 -0.45
C PHE A 84 -22.27 -6.43 -0.27
N PRO A 85 -22.04 -7.48 0.51
CA PRO A 85 -23.00 -8.21 1.38
C PRO A 85 -23.14 -7.62 2.79
N THR A 86 -22.34 -6.61 3.13
CA THR A 86 -22.17 -6.12 4.52
C THR A 86 -23.37 -5.38 5.08
N ARG A 87 -24.26 -4.87 4.21
CA ARG A 87 -25.43 -4.03 4.54
C ARG A 87 -25.09 -2.77 5.37
N LYS A 88 -23.81 -2.44 5.54
CA LYS A 88 -23.35 -1.30 6.32
C LYS A 88 -22.93 -0.14 5.41
N VAL A 89 -23.69 0.94 5.47
CA VAL A 89 -23.31 2.21 4.83
C VAL A 89 -22.20 2.88 5.64
N GLU A 90 -21.10 3.21 4.99
CA GLU A 90 -19.98 3.95 5.55
C GLU A 90 -19.89 5.28 4.78
N ASP A 91 -20.62 6.28 5.23
CA ASP A 91 -20.62 7.63 4.64
C ASP A 91 -19.88 8.62 5.52
N TRP A 92 -18.86 9.21 4.95
CA TRP A 92 -18.00 10.23 5.55
C TRP A 92 -18.15 11.60 4.87
N SER A 93 -19.02 11.73 3.87
CA SER A 93 -19.17 12.95 3.07
C SER A 93 -19.57 14.17 3.92
N LYS A 94 -20.37 13.93 4.97
CA LYS A 94 -20.81 14.97 5.93
C LYS A 94 -19.88 15.10 7.14
N LYS A 95 -18.71 14.43 7.13
CA LYS A 95 -17.71 14.41 8.23
C LYS A 95 -16.29 14.61 7.70
N ARG A 96 -16.15 15.45 6.68
CA ARG A 96 -14.86 15.71 6.01
C ARG A 96 -13.87 16.47 6.86
N GLU A 97 -14.33 17.18 7.87
CA GLU A 97 -13.53 17.91 8.87
C GLU A 97 -12.73 17.00 9.79
N VAL A 98 -13.18 15.76 10.00
CA VAL A 98 -12.51 14.79 10.89
C VAL A 98 -11.04 14.65 10.54
N SER A 99 -10.16 14.90 11.52
CA SER A 99 -8.70 14.94 11.37
C SER A 99 -7.96 14.07 12.38
N ASP A 100 -8.67 13.44 13.35
CA ASP A 100 -8.13 12.66 14.47
C ASP A 100 -7.98 11.15 14.16
N ARG A 101 -8.32 10.74 12.94
CA ARG A 101 -8.26 9.35 12.46
C ARG A 101 -8.21 9.27 10.95
N LEU A 102 -7.91 8.08 10.42
CA LEU A 102 -8.03 7.81 8.99
C LEU A 102 -9.51 7.71 8.60
N THR A 103 -9.88 8.43 7.55
CA THR A 103 -11.18 8.37 6.87
C THR A 103 -10.93 8.40 5.36
N PRO A 104 -11.93 8.20 4.51
CA PRO A 104 -11.75 8.43 3.07
C PRO A 104 -11.27 9.85 2.74
N TYR A 105 -11.63 10.82 3.58
CA TYR A 105 -11.26 12.24 3.41
C TYR A 105 -10.07 12.68 4.27
N ASN A 106 -9.43 11.75 5.02
CA ASN A 106 -8.28 12.04 5.86
C ASN A 106 -7.28 10.89 5.81
N LEU A 107 -6.29 10.95 4.91
CA LEU A 107 -5.39 9.83 4.58
C LEU A 107 -4.12 9.79 5.45
N ILE A 108 -3.93 10.82 6.27
CA ILE A 108 -2.90 10.93 7.31
C ILE A 108 -3.49 11.69 8.50
N PHE A 109 -3.16 11.26 9.71
CA PHE A 109 -3.44 12.02 10.93
C PHE A 109 -2.25 11.92 11.88
N VAL A 110 -2.18 12.82 12.86
CA VAL A 110 -1.14 12.80 13.88
C VAL A 110 -1.74 12.33 15.19
N GLN A 111 -1.28 11.18 15.67
CA GLN A 111 -1.71 10.59 16.91
C GLN A 111 -0.83 11.11 18.06
N LYS A 112 -1.44 11.75 19.07
CA LYS A 112 -0.76 12.10 20.32
C LYS A 112 -0.79 10.89 21.24
N VAL A 113 0.36 10.51 21.78
CA VAL A 113 0.54 9.40 22.71
C VAL A 113 1.31 9.87 23.91
N GLU A 114 0.84 9.52 25.10
CA GLU A 114 1.57 9.71 26.35
C GLU A 114 2.02 8.34 26.84
N ALA A 115 3.31 8.07 26.70
CA ALA A 115 3.92 6.83 27.16
C ALA A 115 4.70 7.06 28.45
N ASP A 116 4.66 6.10 29.35
CA ASP A 116 5.53 6.10 30.52
C ASP A 116 6.89 5.51 30.14
N VAL A 117 7.94 6.26 30.37
CA VAL A 117 9.32 5.84 30.15
C VAL A 117 10.09 6.06 31.44
N ASP A 118 10.39 4.98 32.13
CA ASP A 118 11.15 4.96 33.39
C ASP A 118 10.56 5.91 34.45
N GLY A 119 9.23 5.84 34.63
CA GLY A 119 8.47 6.66 35.57
C GLY A 119 8.24 8.12 35.14
N ARG A 120 8.58 8.47 33.90
CA ARG A 120 8.34 9.80 33.33
C ARG A 120 7.38 9.73 32.15
N LYS A 121 6.33 10.55 32.17
CA LYS A 121 5.42 10.66 31.00
C LYS A 121 6.10 11.43 29.87
N GLN A 122 6.25 10.75 28.73
CA GLN A 122 6.77 11.34 27.50
C GLN A 122 5.66 11.44 26.45
N THR A 123 5.44 12.64 25.92
CA THR A 123 4.49 12.84 24.82
C THR A 123 5.19 12.61 23.49
N VAL A 124 4.65 11.71 22.67
CA VAL A 124 5.11 11.41 21.31
C VAL A 124 4.00 11.69 20.32
N PHE A 125 4.31 12.38 19.23
CA PHE A 125 3.39 12.64 18.13
C PHE A 125 3.74 11.74 16.95
N ILE A 126 2.75 10.98 16.46
CA ILE A 126 2.97 9.92 15.48
C ILE A 126 2.11 10.17 14.25
N PRO A 127 2.69 10.64 13.12
CA PRO A 127 1.99 10.71 11.85
C PRO A 127 1.61 9.31 11.37
N ARG A 128 0.30 9.03 11.23
CA ARG A 128 -0.23 7.72 10.84
C ARG A 128 -0.79 7.77 9.43
N ARG A 129 -0.30 6.91 8.55
CA ARG A 129 -0.72 6.76 7.15
C ARG A 129 -0.39 5.35 6.63
N CYS A 130 -0.61 5.09 5.34
CA CYS A 130 -0.25 3.80 4.76
C CYS A 130 1.26 3.50 4.92
N MET A 131 1.56 2.24 5.27
CA MET A 131 2.93 1.75 5.44
C MET A 131 3.61 1.40 4.11
N HIS A 132 2.85 1.27 3.02
CA HIS A 132 3.36 0.88 1.69
C HIS A 132 4.23 -0.38 1.75
N CYS A 133 3.63 -1.50 2.20
CA CYS A 133 4.29 -2.78 2.43
C CYS A 133 5.09 -3.28 1.23
N ASP A 134 6.14 -4.04 1.48
CA ASP A 134 6.96 -4.66 0.42
C ASP A 134 6.19 -5.76 -0.30
N ASN A 135 5.46 -6.57 0.45
CA ASN A 135 4.52 -7.57 -0.08
C ASN A 135 3.10 -7.25 0.41
N PRO A 136 2.38 -6.32 -0.26
CA PRO A 136 1.10 -5.81 0.21
C PRO A 136 -0.03 -6.82 -0.04
N ALA A 137 -0.48 -7.55 0.98
CA ALA A 137 -1.63 -8.46 0.89
C ALA A 137 -2.88 -7.75 0.34
N CYS A 138 -3.07 -6.47 0.69
CA CYS A 138 -4.16 -5.64 0.19
C CYS A 138 -4.16 -5.44 -1.33
N ALA A 139 -2.99 -5.50 -1.97
CA ALA A 139 -2.87 -5.43 -3.43
C ALA A 139 -2.89 -6.82 -4.06
N THR A 140 -2.07 -7.76 -3.54
CA THR A 140 -1.92 -9.09 -4.10
C THR A 140 -3.23 -9.89 -4.08
N LEU A 141 -4.05 -9.71 -3.04
CA LEU A 141 -5.32 -10.42 -2.86
C LEU A 141 -6.55 -9.58 -3.24
N CYS A 142 -6.36 -8.48 -3.97
CA CYS A 142 -7.46 -7.70 -4.52
C CYS A 142 -8.09 -8.44 -5.70
N PRO A 143 -9.36 -8.89 -5.64
CA PRO A 143 -9.96 -9.70 -6.69
C PRO A 143 -10.15 -8.94 -8.02
N PHE A 144 -10.14 -7.61 -7.97
CA PHE A 144 -10.33 -6.74 -9.14
C PHE A 144 -9.03 -6.06 -9.58
N ALA A 145 -7.89 -6.41 -8.96
CA ALA A 145 -6.59 -5.74 -9.19
C ALA A 145 -6.63 -4.21 -9.07
N SER A 146 -7.67 -3.67 -8.40
CA SER A 146 -7.82 -2.21 -8.19
C SER A 146 -6.76 -1.64 -7.26
N ASN A 147 -6.16 -2.46 -6.41
CA ASN A 147 -5.09 -2.05 -5.53
C ASN A 147 -3.79 -2.72 -5.99
N HIS A 148 -2.80 -1.93 -6.34
CA HIS A 148 -1.55 -2.42 -6.91
C HIS A 148 -0.34 -1.67 -6.37
N LYS A 149 0.83 -2.30 -6.48
CA LYS A 149 2.12 -1.74 -6.08
C LYS A 149 2.89 -1.24 -7.29
N HIS A 150 3.28 0.04 -7.27
CA HIS A 150 4.14 0.65 -8.27
C HIS A 150 5.62 0.32 -8.05
N GLN A 151 6.44 0.46 -9.10
CA GLN A 151 7.89 0.21 -9.04
C GLN A 151 8.59 1.11 -8.01
N ASN A 152 8.14 2.34 -7.85
CA ASN A 152 8.65 3.28 -6.84
C ASN A 152 8.27 2.92 -5.39
N GLY A 153 7.54 1.82 -5.17
CA GLY A 153 7.14 1.33 -3.85
C GLY A 153 5.78 1.82 -3.37
N ALA A 154 5.14 2.77 -4.05
CA ALA A 154 3.79 3.21 -3.70
C ALA A 154 2.77 2.07 -3.91
N VAL A 155 1.86 1.91 -2.96
CA VAL A 155 0.72 1.01 -3.08
C VAL A 155 -0.52 1.89 -3.27
N VAL A 156 -1.23 1.73 -4.39
CA VAL A 156 -2.27 2.64 -4.85
C VAL A 156 -3.57 1.88 -5.09
N ILE A 157 -4.69 2.46 -4.68
CA ILE A 157 -6.03 1.98 -5.06
C ILE A 157 -6.52 2.86 -6.22
N ASP A 158 -6.86 2.22 -7.33
CA ASP A 158 -7.53 2.85 -8.46
C ASP A 158 -9.04 2.97 -8.15
N PRO A 159 -9.59 4.19 -8.02
CA PRO A 159 -11.00 4.39 -7.70
C PRO A 159 -11.93 3.97 -8.84
N ASP A 160 -11.47 3.97 -10.09
CA ASP A 160 -12.29 3.66 -11.26
C ASP A 160 -12.56 2.16 -11.43
N THR A 161 -11.72 1.32 -10.81
CA THR A 161 -11.87 -0.14 -10.83
C THR A 161 -12.21 -0.73 -9.45
N CYS A 162 -12.30 0.12 -8.41
CA CYS A 162 -12.55 -0.33 -7.05
C CYS A 162 -14.05 -0.57 -6.79
N PHE A 163 -14.40 -1.79 -6.41
CA PHE A 163 -15.78 -2.20 -6.07
C PHE A 163 -16.11 -2.06 -4.56
N GLY A 164 -15.26 -1.43 -3.77
CA GLY A 164 -15.54 -1.16 -2.36
C GLY A 164 -15.72 -2.38 -1.46
N GLY A 165 -15.27 -3.57 -1.88
CA GLY A 165 -15.44 -4.83 -1.15
C GLY A 165 -14.72 -4.92 0.20
N ALA A 166 -13.89 -3.93 0.54
CA ALA A 166 -13.12 -3.79 1.79
C ALA A 166 -12.17 -4.96 2.13
N LYS A 167 -11.92 -5.90 1.23
CA LYS A 167 -10.94 -6.98 1.47
C LYS A 167 -9.56 -6.41 1.82
N CYS A 168 -9.15 -5.32 1.17
CA CYS A 168 -7.90 -4.63 1.45
C CYS A 168 -7.83 -4.06 2.88
N LYS A 169 -8.95 -3.66 3.50
CA LYS A 169 -9.02 -3.24 4.90
C LYS A 169 -8.82 -4.44 5.82
N THR A 170 -9.55 -5.53 5.58
CA THR A 170 -9.47 -6.76 6.39
C THR A 170 -8.08 -7.40 6.37
N LEU A 171 -7.40 -7.34 5.21
CA LEU A 171 -6.05 -7.89 5.02
C LEU A 171 -4.94 -6.92 5.47
N CYS A 172 -5.27 -5.69 5.82
CA CYS A 172 -4.28 -4.75 6.33
C CYS A 172 -4.14 -4.90 7.83
N PRO A 173 -2.94 -5.28 8.34
CA PRO A 173 -2.75 -5.46 9.79
C PRO A 173 -3.01 -4.18 10.60
N TRP A 174 -3.01 -3.04 9.92
CA TRP A 174 -3.28 -1.72 10.51
C TRP A 174 -4.67 -1.18 10.14
N GLU A 175 -5.50 -1.91 9.39
CA GLU A 175 -6.84 -1.51 8.93
C GLU A 175 -6.89 -0.12 8.24
N ILE A 176 -5.80 0.25 7.53
CA ILE A 176 -5.61 1.60 6.98
C ILE A 176 -6.63 1.97 5.90
N PRO A 177 -6.99 1.12 4.90
CA PRO A 177 -7.97 1.49 3.90
C PRO A 177 -9.35 1.77 4.52
N GLN A 178 -9.97 2.89 4.17
CA GLN A 178 -11.29 3.28 4.63
C GLN A 178 -12.28 3.33 3.46
N ARG A 179 -13.56 3.06 3.71
CA ARG A 179 -14.60 3.01 2.68
C ARG A 179 -15.38 4.33 2.65
N GLN A 180 -15.70 4.79 1.43
CA GLN A 180 -16.76 5.74 1.16
C GLN A 180 -17.84 5.03 0.35
N SER A 181 -19.03 4.87 0.92
CA SER A 181 -20.20 4.32 0.23
C SER A 181 -20.85 5.35 -0.69
N GLY A 182 -21.71 4.89 -1.60
CA GLY A 182 -22.51 5.77 -2.44
C GLY A 182 -21.78 6.40 -3.63
N ILE A 183 -20.59 5.89 -3.98
CA ILE A 183 -19.79 6.33 -5.14
C ILE A 183 -19.18 5.13 -5.85
N GLY A 184 -18.56 5.34 -7.00
CA GLY A 184 -17.72 4.35 -7.70
C GLY A 184 -18.45 3.50 -8.73
N VAL A 185 -17.77 2.45 -9.20
CA VAL A 185 -18.17 1.66 -10.38
C VAL A 185 -19.48 0.91 -10.22
N TYR A 186 -19.81 0.45 -9.02
CA TYR A 186 -21.09 -0.24 -8.78
C TYR A 186 -22.30 0.59 -9.14
N LEU A 187 -22.29 1.89 -8.85
CA LEU A 187 -23.39 2.79 -9.19
C LEU A 187 -23.52 3.03 -10.70
N LYS A 188 -22.45 2.85 -11.47
CA LYS A 188 -22.49 2.92 -12.93
C LYS A 188 -23.15 1.68 -13.56
N VAL A 189 -23.03 0.53 -12.90
CA VAL A 189 -23.52 -0.76 -13.40
C VAL A 189 -24.86 -1.12 -12.78
N LEU A 190 -25.05 -0.90 -11.49
CA LEU A 190 -26.23 -1.27 -10.69
C LEU A 190 -26.61 -0.13 -9.74
N PRO A 191 -27.12 1.00 -10.25
CA PRO A 191 -27.26 2.24 -9.49
C PRO A 191 -28.23 2.15 -8.30
N THR A 192 -29.17 1.20 -8.31
CA THR A 192 -30.19 1.04 -7.25
C THR A 192 -29.91 -0.08 -6.28
N LEU A 193 -28.93 -0.96 -6.57
CA LEU A 193 -28.77 -2.21 -5.81
C LEU A 193 -27.54 -2.24 -4.90
N MET A 194 -26.46 -1.52 -5.24
CA MET A 194 -25.18 -1.68 -4.53
C MET A 194 -24.47 -0.35 -4.28
N GLY A 195 -24.62 0.18 -3.08
CA GLY A 195 -23.94 1.39 -2.62
C GLY A 195 -22.55 1.15 -2.01
N ASN A 196 -21.84 0.07 -2.40
CA ASN A 196 -20.59 -0.34 -1.77
C ASN A 196 -19.51 0.76 -1.76
N GLY A 197 -19.46 1.59 -2.80
CA GLY A 197 -18.51 2.68 -2.89
C GLY A 197 -17.11 2.26 -3.30
N ILE A 198 -16.13 3.00 -2.84
CA ILE A 198 -14.70 2.74 -3.07
C ILE A 198 -13.91 2.68 -1.77
N MET A 199 -12.75 2.03 -1.83
CA MET A 199 -11.78 2.07 -0.74
C MET A 199 -10.76 3.17 -1.01
N VAL A 200 -10.41 3.92 0.02
CA VAL A 200 -9.47 5.05 -0.06
C VAL A 200 -8.38 4.89 1.01
N LYS A 201 -7.16 5.22 0.66
CA LYS A 201 -6.00 5.27 1.57
C LYS A 201 -4.92 6.18 1.00
N CYS A 202 -3.91 6.49 1.79
CA CYS A 202 -2.70 7.15 1.30
C CYS A 202 -2.09 6.36 0.14
N ASP A 203 -1.83 7.04 -0.97
CA ASP A 203 -1.22 6.54 -2.20
C ASP A 203 0.24 7.01 -2.38
N LEU A 204 0.84 7.57 -1.31
CA LEU A 204 2.16 8.21 -1.30
C LEU A 204 2.25 9.42 -2.27
N CYS A 205 1.12 10.00 -2.65
CA CYS A 205 1.01 11.01 -3.71
C CYS A 205 1.75 10.56 -4.98
N ASN A 206 1.48 9.34 -5.45
CA ASN A 206 2.19 8.71 -6.55
C ASN A 206 2.22 9.56 -7.83
N ASP A 207 1.16 10.30 -8.10
CA ASP A 207 1.06 11.29 -9.18
C ASP A 207 2.08 12.44 -9.06
N LEU A 208 2.37 12.88 -7.84
CA LEU A 208 3.42 13.87 -7.57
C LEU A 208 4.82 13.25 -7.71
N LEU A 209 5.00 12.03 -7.19
CA LEU A 209 6.27 11.32 -7.31
C LEU A 209 6.66 11.07 -8.77
N GLN A 210 5.69 10.70 -9.62
CA GLN A 210 5.92 10.55 -11.07
C GLN A 210 6.35 11.86 -11.75
N LYS A 211 5.93 13.01 -11.22
CA LYS A 211 6.34 14.34 -11.65
C LYS A 211 7.61 14.84 -10.94
N GLY A 212 8.28 14.00 -10.18
CA GLY A 212 9.48 14.33 -9.41
C GLY A 212 9.26 15.26 -8.22
N LYS A 213 8.03 15.40 -7.76
CA LYS A 213 7.67 16.21 -6.60
C LYS A 213 7.54 15.36 -5.35
N LYS A 214 7.79 15.94 -4.19
CA LYS A 214 7.59 15.26 -2.91
C LYS A 214 6.10 15.09 -2.60
N PRO A 215 5.72 14.06 -1.83
CA PRO A 215 4.38 13.96 -1.25
C PRO A 215 4.03 15.20 -0.43
N ALA A 216 2.77 15.68 -0.56
CA ALA A 216 2.32 16.92 0.04
C ALA A 216 2.53 16.99 1.55
N CYS A 217 2.28 15.90 2.28
CA CYS A 217 2.47 15.85 3.73
C CYS A 217 3.94 15.98 4.14
N ILE A 218 4.87 15.51 3.30
CA ILE A 218 6.31 15.62 3.55
C ILE A 218 6.79 17.04 3.25
N GLU A 219 6.36 17.61 2.12
CA GLU A 219 6.71 18.97 1.73
C GLU A 219 6.21 20.02 2.73
N ALA A 220 5.00 19.83 3.27
CA ALA A 220 4.38 20.77 4.20
C ALA A 220 4.89 20.64 5.64
N CYS A 221 5.76 19.67 5.97
CA CYS A 221 6.17 19.44 7.35
C CYS A 221 7.16 20.53 7.85
N PRO A 222 6.80 21.44 8.74
CA PRO A 222 7.67 22.52 9.18
C PRO A 222 8.87 22.03 10.00
N ARG A 223 8.71 20.88 10.66
CA ARG A 223 9.77 20.25 11.46
C ARG A 223 10.63 19.27 10.66
N GLN A 224 10.31 19.06 9.37
CA GLN A 224 10.97 18.05 8.53
C GLN A 224 11.07 16.67 9.21
N ALA A 225 10.04 16.33 9.98
CA ALA A 225 9.95 15.05 10.68
C ALA A 225 9.73 13.87 9.70
N MET A 226 9.31 14.16 8.47
CA MET A 226 9.13 13.17 7.41
C MET A 226 10.07 13.47 6.24
N THR A 227 10.80 12.46 5.78
CA THR A 227 11.67 12.55 4.60
C THR A 227 11.43 11.37 3.67
N ILE A 228 11.64 11.57 2.36
CA ILE A 228 11.52 10.53 1.34
C ILE A 228 12.78 10.48 0.50
N GLY A 229 13.18 9.30 0.07
CA GLY A 229 14.37 9.11 -0.76
C GLY A 229 14.53 7.67 -1.21
N PRO A 230 15.64 7.35 -1.89
CA PRO A 230 16.00 5.99 -2.25
C PRO A 230 15.96 5.08 -1.00
N ARG A 231 15.34 3.90 -1.15
CA ARG A 231 15.06 3.01 -0.01
C ARG A 231 16.31 2.68 0.81
N GLY A 232 17.43 2.36 0.16
CA GLY A 232 18.68 2.02 0.84
C GLY A 232 19.20 3.15 1.72
N GLU A 233 19.19 4.38 1.19
CA GLU A 233 19.63 5.57 1.93
C GLU A 233 18.72 5.88 3.12
N ILE A 234 17.40 5.78 2.92
CA ILE A 234 16.43 6.02 4.00
C ILE A 234 16.57 4.99 5.11
N PHE A 235 16.81 3.72 4.78
CA PHE A 235 17.00 2.68 5.78
C PHE A 235 18.31 2.87 6.55
N ALA A 236 19.42 3.14 5.86
CA ALA A 236 20.70 3.43 6.51
C ALA A 236 20.59 4.63 7.45
N ARG A 237 19.95 5.72 6.99
CA ARG A 237 19.70 6.90 7.80
C ARG A 237 18.82 6.61 9.02
N ALA A 238 17.80 5.77 8.88
CA ALA A 238 16.90 5.38 9.97
C ALA A 238 17.66 4.58 11.04
N GLU A 239 18.53 3.64 10.61
CA GLU A 239 19.36 2.83 11.51
C GLU A 239 20.39 3.67 12.26
N GLU A 240 21.07 4.57 11.55
CA GLU A 240 22.02 5.52 12.15
C GLU A 240 21.34 6.40 13.20
N LEU A 241 20.16 6.97 12.85
CA LEU A 241 19.40 7.80 13.77
C LEU A 241 18.96 7.01 15.00
N ALA A 242 18.40 5.80 14.82
CA ALA A 242 17.98 4.96 15.92
C ALA A 242 19.14 4.63 16.85
N LYS A 243 20.31 4.27 16.29
CA LYS A 243 21.54 4.02 17.07
C LYS A 243 21.98 5.26 17.84
N LYS A 244 21.97 6.44 17.20
CA LYS A 244 22.38 7.70 17.81
C LYS A 244 21.53 8.10 19.03
N ILE A 245 20.22 7.85 18.97
CA ILE A 245 19.28 8.23 20.05
C ILE A 245 19.02 7.09 21.04
N GLY A 246 19.63 5.90 20.86
CA GLY A 246 19.29 4.70 21.64
C GLY A 246 17.84 4.27 21.45
N GLY A 247 17.26 4.54 20.27
CA GLY A 247 15.84 4.37 19.98
C GLY A 247 15.53 3.11 19.19
N CYS A 248 14.28 3.00 18.77
CA CYS A 248 13.70 1.84 18.11
C CYS A 248 13.24 2.16 16.69
N LEU A 249 13.21 1.12 15.83
CA LEU A 249 12.69 1.17 14.46
C LEU A 249 11.35 0.43 14.39
N TYR A 250 10.45 0.92 13.53
CA TYR A 250 9.20 0.24 13.17
C TYR A 250 8.93 0.36 11.65
N GLY A 251 8.45 -0.71 11.05
CA GLY A 251 8.20 -0.77 9.61
C GLY A 251 9.28 -1.49 8.81
N LYS A 252 10.44 -1.81 9.42
CA LYS A 252 11.52 -2.56 8.77
C LYS A 252 11.18 -4.04 8.61
N THR A 253 10.60 -4.64 9.62
CA THR A 253 10.27 -6.08 9.72
C THR A 253 8.77 -6.35 9.72
N GLU A 254 7.97 -5.39 10.16
CA GLU A 254 6.51 -5.50 10.26
C GLU A 254 5.91 -5.85 8.89
N ASN A 255 5.03 -6.87 8.88
CA ASN A 255 4.41 -7.43 7.69
C ASN A 255 5.41 -7.85 6.58
N GLY A 256 6.63 -8.26 6.97
CA GLY A 256 7.70 -8.62 6.03
C GLY A 256 8.41 -7.43 5.39
N GLY A 257 8.29 -6.25 5.97
CA GLY A 257 8.91 -5.01 5.54
C GLY A 257 7.96 -4.03 4.86
N THR A 258 8.27 -2.76 4.99
CA THR A 258 7.48 -1.65 4.42
C THR A 258 8.36 -0.56 3.82
N SER A 259 7.76 0.35 3.06
CA SER A 259 8.44 1.57 2.57
C SER A 259 8.21 2.78 3.48
N THR A 260 7.64 2.59 4.68
CA THR A 260 7.49 3.65 5.69
C THR A 260 8.14 3.18 6.98
N ILE A 261 9.21 3.86 7.38
CA ILE A 261 10.01 3.52 8.55
C ILE A 261 9.84 4.62 9.59
N TYR A 262 9.54 4.24 10.81
CA TYR A 262 9.53 5.13 11.96
C TYR A 262 10.77 4.94 12.80
N VAL A 263 11.30 6.05 13.34
CA VAL A 263 12.31 6.06 14.39
C VAL A 263 11.72 6.75 15.61
N SER A 264 11.81 6.09 16.76
CA SER A 264 11.25 6.56 18.03
C SER A 264 12.27 6.44 19.17
N PRO A 265 12.34 7.43 20.08
CA PRO A 265 13.09 7.29 21.33
C PRO A 265 12.39 6.36 22.34
N VAL A 266 11.10 6.06 22.12
CA VAL A 266 10.27 5.18 22.96
C VAL A 266 10.02 3.89 22.20
N ALA A 267 10.09 2.75 22.86
CA ALA A 267 9.80 1.43 22.29
C ALA A 267 8.37 1.34 21.76
N PHE A 268 8.19 0.71 20.59
CA PHE A 268 6.90 0.71 19.89
C PHE A 268 5.82 -0.13 20.60
N ASP A 269 6.15 -1.12 21.38
CA ASP A 269 5.26 -1.86 22.25
C ASP A 269 4.65 -0.97 23.36
N ARG A 270 5.46 -0.12 23.97
CA ARG A 270 5.00 0.89 24.94
C ARG A 270 4.09 1.93 24.27
N LEU A 271 4.47 2.41 23.09
CA LEU A 271 3.61 3.30 22.31
C LEU A 271 2.28 2.61 21.96
N ASP A 272 2.32 1.35 21.51
CA ASP A 272 1.13 0.58 21.14
C ASP A 272 0.18 0.34 22.32
N ALA A 273 0.71 0.14 23.51
CA ALA A 273 -0.07 0.02 24.75
C ALA A 273 -0.81 1.32 25.11
N SER A 274 -0.26 2.46 24.73
CA SER A 274 -0.79 3.78 25.07
C SER A 274 -1.63 4.42 23.97
N VAL A 275 -1.63 3.88 22.73
CA VAL A 275 -2.43 4.45 21.64
C VAL A 275 -3.90 4.10 21.77
N THR A 276 -4.77 5.07 21.50
CA THR A 276 -6.20 4.82 21.33
C THR A 276 -6.44 4.09 20.01
N LYS A 277 -6.83 2.81 20.09
CA LYS A 277 -7.15 1.96 18.94
C LYS A 277 -8.63 2.07 18.56
N GLY A 278 -8.96 1.73 17.31
CA GLY A 278 -10.34 1.71 16.81
C GLY A 278 -10.41 1.98 15.31
N SER A 279 -11.62 2.18 14.81
CA SER A 279 -11.84 2.42 13.38
C SER A 279 -11.06 3.65 12.90
N GLY A 280 -10.17 3.45 11.92
CA GLY A 280 -9.29 4.49 11.40
C GLY A 280 -8.14 4.91 12.32
N ARG A 281 -7.95 4.22 13.46
CA ARG A 281 -6.83 4.44 14.40
C ARG A 281 -5.97 3.20 14.50
N PRO A 282 -4.98 3.05 13.60
CA PRO A 282 -4.10 1.87 13.55
C PRO A 282 -3.22 1.75 14.79
N GLY A 283 -2.97 0.53 15.25
CA GLY A 283 -1.99 0.22 16.28
C GLY A 283 -0.53 0.32 15.80
N LEU A 284 0.41 0.12 16.72
CA LEU A 284 1.87 0.08 16.50
C LEU A 284 2.50 -1.22 16.99
N GLY A 285 1.67 -2.21 17.33
CA GLY A 285 2.15 -3.50 17.81
C GLY A 285 2.88 -4.29 16.72
N THR A 286 3.54 -5.36 17.16
CA THR A 286 4.22 -6.29 16.27
C THR A 286 3.24 -6.90 15.26
N VAL A 287 3.60 -6.85 14.00
CA VAL A 287 2.81 -7.36 12.89
C VAL A 287 3.53 -8.49 12.19
N ARG A 288 2.91 -9.67 12.16
CA ARG A 288 3.38 -10.81 11.38
C ARG A 288 3.17 -10.58 9.89
N ARG A 289 3.91 -11.31 9.05
CA ARG A 289 3.76 -11.25 7.59
C ARG A 289 2.42 -11.85 7.18
N GLU A 290 1.48 -11.03 6.74
CA GLU A 290 0.13 -11.45 6.36
C GLU A 290 0.12 -12.44 5.18
N MET A 291 1.07 -12.28 4.25
CA MET A 291 1.20 -13.15 3.07
C MET A 291 1.88 -14.51 3.35
N GLU A 292 2.42 -14.73 4.56
CA GLU A 292 3.20 -15.95 4.87
C GLU A 292 2.41 -17.23 4.65
N ARG A 293 1.16 -17.27 5.13
CA ARG A 293 0.27 -18.42 4.96
C ARG A 293 -0.10 -18.63 3.49
N THR A 294 -0.36 -17.58 2.75
CA THR A 294 -0.73 -17.64 1.34
C THR A 294 0.46 -18.09 0.50
N ASP A 295 1.66 -17.59 0.76
CA ASP A 295 2.90 -18.00 0.10
C ASP A 295 3.22 -19.49 0.37
N SER A 296 2.98 -19.95 1.59
CA SER A 296 3.19 -21.36 1.97
C SER A 296 2.22 -22.29 1.27
N LEU A 297 0.93 -21.94 1.23
CA LEU A 297 -0.08 -22.69 0.49
C LEU A 297 0.22 -22.72 -1.01
N GLY A 298 0.62 -21.59 -1.59
CA GLY A 298 1.02 -21.51 -2.99
C GLY A 298 2.16 -22.45 -3.33
N LYS A 299 3.19 -22.55 -2.50
CA LYS A 299 4.31 -23.49 -2.67
C LYS A 299 3.85 -24.95 -2.63
N VAL A 300 2.95 -25.31 -1.70
CA VAL A 300 2.39 -26.65 -1.59
C VAL A 300 1.59 -27.02 -2.84
N VAL A 301 0.74 -26.11 -3.33
CA VAL A 301 -0.07 -26.34 -4.55
C VAL A 301 0.82 -26.49 -5.77
N LEU A 302 1.89 -25.71 -5.90
CA LEU A 302 2.85 -25.82 -7.00
C LEU A 302 3.67 -27.14 -6.94
N ALA A 303 3.96 -27.65 -5.74
CA ALA A 303 4.70 -28.90 -5.55
C ALA A 303 3.81 -30.15 -5.73
N ALA A 304 2.50 -30.03 -5.54
CA ALA A 304 1.57 -31.17 -5.57
C ALA A 304 1.63 -32.03 -6.84
N PRO A 305 1.71 -31.46 -8.08
CA PRO A 305 1.86 -32.28 -9.29
C PRO A 305 3.15 -33.08 -9.30
N ALA A 306 4.27 -32.50 -8.89
CA ALA A 306 5.57 -33.19 -8.84
C ALA A 306 5.57 -34.35 -7.83
N ILE A 307 4.96 -34.11 -6.65
CA ILE A 307 4.78 -35.15 -5.62
C ILE A 307 3.88 -36.27 -6.13
N GLY A 308 2.79 -35.93 -6.82
CA GLY A 308 1.89 -36.93 -7.41
C GLY A 308 2.58 -37.80 -8.47
N ILE A 309 3.37 -37.20 -9.35
CA ILE A 309 4.17 -37.93 -10.36
C ILE A 309 5.20 -38.85 -9.68
N ALA A 310 5.93 -38.37 -8.69
CA ALA A 310 6.90 -39.16 -7.95
C ALA A 310 6.26 -40.32 -7.21
N ALA A 311 5.13 -40.10 -6.54
CA ALA A 311 4.38 -41.16 -5.87
C ALA A 311 3.84 -42.21 -6.84
N GLY A 312 3.30 -41.79 -7.99
CA GLY A 312 2.83 -42.67 -9.03
C GLY A 312 3.95 -43.54 -9.63
N ALA A 313 5.11 -42.94 -9.92
CA ALA A 313 6.28 -43.66 -10.40
C ALA A 313 6.79 -44.66 -9.36
N PHE A 314 6.85 -44.27 -8.09
CA PHE A 314 7.24 -45.18 -7.00
C PHE A 314 6.27 -46.37 -6.86
N ALA A 315 4.97 -46.12 -6.88
CA ALA A 315 3.96 -47.18 -6.83
C ALA A 315 4.05 -48.15 -8.03
N PHE A 316 4.30 -47.62 -9.23
CA PHE A 316 4.48 -48.42 -10.44
C PHE A 316 5.73 -49.34 -10.34
N ILE A 317 6.87 -48.79 -9.91
CA ILE A 317 8.12 -49.53 -9.72
C ILE A 317 7.96 -50.61 -8.65
N SER A 318 7.32 -50.28 -7.55
CA SER A 318 7.05 -51.19 -6.44
C SER A 318 6.14 -52.36 -6.86
N LYS A 319 5.09 -52.07 -7.64
CA LYS A 319 4.19 -53.10 -8.19
C LYS A 319 4.93 -54.01 -9.14
N ARG A 320 5.78 -53.47 -10.02
CA ARG A 320 6.59 -54.25 -10.98
C ARG A 320 7.57 -55.20 -10.27
N LYS A 321 8.25 -54.76 -9.21
CA LYS A 321 9.13 -55.58 -8.39
C LYS A 321 8.39 -56.75 -7.71
N ASN A 322 7.16 -56.52 -7.26
CA ASN A 322 6.35 -57.55 -6.63
C ASN A 322 5.77 -58.56 -7.60
N VAL A 323 5.57 -58.23 -8.88
CA VAL A 323 5.17 -59.13 -9.94
C VAL A 323 6.34 -60.06 -10.30
N LEU A 324 7.53 -59.47 -10.51
CA LEU A 324 8.74 -60.26 -10.85
C LEU A 324 9.15 -61.27 -9.76
N LYS A 325 8.91 -60.95 -8.46
CA LYS A 325 9.15 -61.87 -7.35
C LYS A 325 8.13 -63.01 -7.21
N ARG A 326 7.04 -63.02 -7.98
CA ARG A 326 6.03 -64.09 -7.97
C ARG A 326 6.19 -65.07 -9.11
N GLU A 327 7.08 -64.80 -10.08
CA GLU A 327 7.39 -65.61 -11.21
C GLU A 327 8.66 -66.49 -11.00
N ASP A 328 9.40 -66.22 -9.91
CA ASP A 328 10.48 -67.10 -9.38
C ASP A 328 9.91 -67.95 -8.21
#